data_11a744c431dc49abd4a6fd23acf88ba7
#
_entry.id   11a744c431dc49abd4a6fd23acf88ba7
#
_cell.length_a   1.000
_cell.length_b   1.000
_cell.length_c   1.000
_cell.angle_alpha   90.00
_cell.angle_beta   90.00
_cell.angle_gamma   90.00
#
_symmetry.space_group_name_H-M   'P 1'
#
loop_
_entity.id
_entity.type
_entity.pdbx_description
1 polymer ?
#
loop_
_entity_poly.entity_id
_entity_poly.type
_entity_poly.pdbx_seq_one_letter_code
_entity_poly.pdbx_strand_id
1 'polypeptide(L)'
;MQNTLKNIVIGALFLVPFLAFYVADGSSFDWLNWGTSGLYFPFIAGKNIVFRVLIEIAVAAWVVLALLDSKYRPKKSPILTAYAVFMGVLFVANLLGVDPARSMWSNFERMEGFVGHIHIFAYLLVLSSMFSTLKDWLTMFRVAIWSNVLVLGWGILQIVGSPDYFFAKVIPTISS
;
A
#
# COMPACT_ATOMS: atom_id res chain seq x y z
N MET A 1 10.58 17.98 18.01
CA MET A 1 9.94 16.65 18.07
C MET A 1 8.64 16.60 17.28
N GLN A 2 7.61 17.46 17.53
CA GLN A 2 6.35 17.44 16.77
C GLN A 2 6.53 17.63 15.25
N ASN A 3 7.35 18.59 14.83
CA ASN A 3 7.63 18.82 13.40
C ASN A 3 8.32 17.61 12.74
N THR A 4 9.22 16.95 13.44
CA THR A 4 9.89 15.75 12.94
C THR A 4 8.88 14.61 12.74
N LEU A 5 8.02 14.34 13.74
CA LEU A 5 6.97 13.32 13.64
C LEU A 5 5.99 13.63 12.51
N LYS A 6 5.56 14.90 12.39
CA LYS A 6 4.70 15.34 11.28
C LYS A 6 5.34 15.07 9.93
N ASN A 7 6.63 15.39 9.77
CA ASN A 7 7.33 15.18 8.51
C ASN A 7 7.50 13.68 8.19
N ILE A 8 7.73 12.84 9.20
CA ILE A 8 7.77 11.37 9.03
C ILE A 8 6.41 10.86 8.53
N VAL A 9 5.31 11.26 9.17
CA VAL A 9 3.96 10.85 8.75
C VAL A 9 3.68 11.29 7.32
N ILE A 10 3.86 12.57 7.03
CA ILE A 10 3.62 13.12 5.69
C ILE A 10 4.51 12.43 4.65
N GLY A 11 5.79 12.27 4.94
CA GLY A 11 6.73 11.58 4.05
C GLY A 11 6.29 10.15 3.74
N ALA A 12 5.94 9.37 4.76
CA ALA A 12 5.46 8.01 4.58
C ALA A 12 4.17 7.95 3.74
N LEU A 13 3.20 8.86 4.00
CA LEU A 13 1.96 8.91 3.22
C LEU A 13 2.19 9.26 1.75
N PHE A 14 3.09 10.21 1.47
CA PHE A 14 3.41 10.62 0.10
C PHE A 14 4.31 9.62 -0.65
N LEU A 15 4.97 8.69 0.04
CA LEU A 15 5.72 7.61 -0.58
C LEU A 15 4.81 6.50 -1.14
N VAL A 16 3.61 6.32 -0.59
CA VAL A 16 2.69 5.25 -1.02
C VAL A 16 2.40 5.27 -2.54
N PRO A 17 2.10 6.40 -3.20
CA PRO A 17 1.89 6.41 -4.65
C PRO A 17 3.09 5.93 -5.48
N PHE A 18 4.31 6.04 -4.93
CA PHE A 18 5.54 5.63 -5.61
C PHE A 18 5.85 4.13 -5.47
N LEU A 19 5.08 3.37 -4.70
CA LEU A 19 5.23 1.92 -4.61
C LEU A 19 5.05 1.21 -5.96
N ALA A 20 4.38 1.84 -6.92
CA ALA A 20 4.28 1.34 -8.28
C ALA A 20 5.65 1.15 -8.95
N PHE A 21 6.65 1.99 -8.60
CA PHE A 21 8.02 1.89 -9.11
C PHE A 21 8.87 0.84 -8.40
N TYR A 22 8.42 0.36 -7.25
CA TYR A 22 9.16 -0.65 -6.52
C TYR A 22 9.02 -2.00 -7.22
N VAL A 23 10.12 -2.51 -7.72
CA VAL A 23 10.20 -3.85 -8.34
C VAL A 23 11.11 -4.70 -7.46
N ALA A 24 10.51 -5.66 -6.76
CA ALA A 24 11.26 -6.67 -6.04
C ALA A 24 11.52 -7.85 -6.97
N ASP A 25 12.76 -8.24 -7.11
CA ASP A 25 13.14 -9.58 -7.58
C ASP A 25 13.28 -10.50 -6.38
N GLY A 26 13.46 -11.81 -6.62
CA GLY A 26 13.60 -12.79 -5.54
C GLY A 26 14.77 -12.50 -4.59
N SER A 27 15.79 -11.77 -5.03
CA SER A 27 16.99 -11.42 -4.25
C SER A 27 16.81 -10.17 -3.40
N SER A 28 15.80 -9.35 -3.66
CA SER A 28 15.63 -8.04 -3.00
C SER A 28 15.45 -8.13 -1.48
N PHE A 29 15.08 -9.29 -0.95
CA PHE A 29 14.85 -9.54 0.47
C PHE A 29 15.79 -10.58 1.08
N ASP A 30 16.78 -11.08 0.33
CA ASP A 30 17.71 -12.10 0.82
C ASP A 30 18.48 -11.65 2.06
N TRP A 31 18.79 -10.35 2.14
CA TRP A 31 19.45 -9.75 3.31
C TRP A 31 18.61 -9.80 4.60
N LEU A 32 17.27 -9.89 4.48
CA LEU A 32 16.35 -10.06 5.62
C LEU A 32 16.17 -11.54 6.00
N ASN A 33 16.72 -12.46 5.22
CA ASN A 33 16.58 -13.91 5.39
C ASN A 33 15.11 -14.37 5.54
N TRP A 34 14.20 -13.65 4.90
CA TRP A 34 12.74 -13.91 4.98
C TRP A 34 12.27 -15.00 4.02
N GLY A 35 13.17 -15.81 3.50
CA GLY A 35 12.82 -16.97 2.70
C GLY A 35 12.11 -16.65 1.39
N THR A 36 12.44 -15.52 0.76
CA THR A 36 11.82 -15.07 -0.49
C THR A 36 12.24 -15.88 -1.71
N SER A 37 13.22 -16.75 -1.56
CA SER A 37 13.73 -17.64 -2.62
C SER A 37 12.69 -18.65 -3.16
N GLY A 38 11.49 -18.69 -2.58
CA GLY A 38 10.38 -19.56 -3.01
C GLY A 38 9.12 -18.80 -3.44
N LEU A 39 9.16 -17.46 -3.58
CA LEU A 39 8.02 -16.68 -4.03
C LEU A 39 7.87 -16.76 -5.56
N TYR A 40 6.69 -17.17 -6.05
CA TYR A 40 6.35 -17.12 -7.48
C TYR A 40 6.16 -15.69 -7.98
N PHE A 41 5.70 -14.77 -7.09
CA PHE A 41 5.41 -13.38 -7.42
C PHE A 41 6.08 -12.40 -6.45
N PRO A 42 7.44 -12.35 -6.39
CA PRO A 42 8.17 -11.48 -5.45
C PRO A 42 7.83 -10.00 -5.64
N PHE A 43 7.53 -9.57 -6.87
CA PHE A 43 7.13 -8.20 -7.19
C PHE A 43 5.79 -7.78 -6.56
N ILE A 44 4.84 -8.71 -6.34
CA ILE A 44 3.58 -8.42 -5.64
C ILE A 44 3.83 -8.40 -4.13
N ALA A 45 4.44 -9.44 -3.60
CA ALA A 45 4.74 -9.55 -2.17
C ALA A 45 5.60 -8.38 -1.67
N GLY A 46 6.61 -8.00 -2.44
CA GLY A 46 7.49 -6.87 -2.10
C GLY A 46 6.74 -5.54 -1.96
N LYS A 47 5.86 -5.20 -2.89
CA LYS A 47 5.04 -3.98 -2.82
C LYS A 47 4.14 -3.98 -1.58
N ASN A 48 3.52 -5.13 -1.28
CA ASN A 48 2.65 -5.27 -0.12
C ASN A 48 3.41 -5.14 1.20
N ILE A 49 4.60 -5.74 1.30
CA ILE A 49 5.45 -5.62 2.50
C ILE A 49 5.87 -4.17 2.70
N VAL A 50 6.40 -3.51 1.66
CA VAL A 50 6.84 -2.10 1.76
C VAL A 50 5.67 -1.19 2.09
N PHE A 51 4.48 -1.40 1.50
CA PHE A 51 3.27 -0.67 1.86
C PHE A 51 2.95 -0.80 3.35
N ARG A 52 2.92 -2.02 3.88
CA ARG A 52 2.62 -2.27 5.30
C ARG A 52 3.61 -1.58 6.22
N VAL A 53 4.91 -1.74 5.97
CA VAL A 53 5.96 -1.09 6.77
C VAL A 53 5.82 0.43 6.76
N LEU A 54 5.55 1.03 5.59
CA LEU A 54 5.31 2.48 5.49
C LEU A 54 4.09 2.91 6.32
N ILE A 55 3.00 2.15 6.27
CA ILE A 55 1.79 2.47 7.03
C ILE A 55 2.02 2.27 8.53
N GLU A 56 2.71 1.23 8.95
CA GLU A 56 3.05 1.01 10.36
C GLU A 56 3.91 2.15 10.92
N ILE A 57 4.93 2.60 10.17
CA ILE A 57 5.74 3.77 10.53
C ILE A 57 4.87 5.03 10.63
N ALA A 58 4.00 5.25 9.64
CA ALA A 58 3.10 6.39 9.62
C ALA A 58 2.13 6.38 10.82
N VAL A 59 1.53 5.23 11.12
CA VAL A 59 0.61 5.05 12.25
C VAL A 59 1.33 5.25 13.58
N ALA A 60 2.51 4.64 13.77
CA ALA A 60 3.29 4.79 15.00
C ALA A 60 3.63 6.26 15.27
N ALA A 61 4.15 6.97 14.26
CA ALA A 61 4.47 8.38 14.38
C ALA A 61 3.23 9.25 14.58
N TRP A 62 2.11 8.92 13.89
CA TRP A 62 0.84 9.64 14.01
C TRP A 62 0.20 9.44 15.39
N VAL A 63 0.22 8.25 15.96
CA VAL A 63 -0.32 7.98 17.30
C VAL A 63 0.37 8.86 18.33
N VAL A 64 1.71 8.91 18.31
CA VAL A 64 2.48 9.80 19.20
C VAL A 64 2.08 11.26 18.98
N LEU A 65 1.94 11.69 17.72
CA LEU A 65 1.56 13.07 17.37
C LEU A 65 0.14 13.41 17.86
N ALA A 66 -0.83 12.50 17.70
CA ALA A 66 -2.21 12.67 18.14
C ALA A 66 -2.38 12.65 19.68
N LEU A 67 -1.46 12.01 20.39
CA LEU A 67 -1.38 12.08 21.87
C LEU A 67 -0.82 13.41 22.33
N LEU A 68 0.15 13.98 21.62
CA LEU A 68 0.80 15.25 21.95
C LEU A 68 -0.05 16.47 21.59
N ASP A 69 -0.86 16.38 20.50
CA ASP A 69 -1.64 17.51 20.00
C ASP A 69 -2.99 17.00 19.43
N SER A 70 -4.08 17.49 20.06
CA SER A 70 -5.46 17.15 19.69
C SER A 70 -5.83 17.52 18.24
N LYS A 71 -5.10 18.42 17.61
CA LYS A 71 -5.29 18.82 16.21
C LYS A 71 -5.16 17.65 15.24
N TYR A 72 -4.33 16.65 15.57
CA TYR A 72 -4.05 15.49 14.72
C TYR A 72 -4.92 14.27 15.05
N ARG A 73 -5.89 14.43 15.95
CA ARG A 73 -6.85 13.36 16.27
C ARG A 73 -7.84 13.15 15.13
N PRO A 74 -8.38 11.93 14.97
CA PRO A 74 -9.37 11.63 13.94
C PRO A 74 -10.59 12.57 14.08
N LYS A 75 -10.98 13.14 12.96
CA LYS A 75 -12.19 13.97 12.89
C LYS A 75 -13.40 13.09 12.59
N LYS A 76 -14.56 13.52 13.08
CA LYS A 76 -15.82 12.85 12.75
C LYS A 76 -16.06 12.92 11.24
N SER A 77 -16.12 11.77 10.59
CA SER A 77 -16.37 11.64 9.15
C SER A 77 -17.34 10.48 8.92
N PRO A 78 -18.45 10.70 8.22
CA PRO A 78 -19.38 9.63 7.86
C PRO A 78 -18.70 8.51 7.05
N ILE A 79 -17.79 8.87 6.14
CA ILE A 79 -17.04 7.93 5.32
C ILE A 79 -16.15 7.04 6.19
N LEU A 80 -15.41 7.66 7.11
CA LEU A 80 -14.51 6.92 8.01
C LEU A 80 -15.31 6.00 8.94
N THR A 81 -16.47 6.46 9.43
CA THR A 81 -17.36 5.66 10.27
C THR A 81 -17.93 4.47 9.48
N ALA A 82 -18.43 4.71 8.27
CA ALA A 82 -18.94 3.63 7.42
C ALA A 82 -17.86 2.59 7.10
N TYR A 83 -16.63 3.05 6.81
CA TYR A 83 -15.53 2.15 6.55
C TYR A 83 -15.08 1.38 7.82
N ALA A 84 -15.11 2.01 8.99
CA ALA A 84 -14.85 1.32 10.26
C ALA A 84 -15.89 0.22 10.54
N VAL A 85 -17.18 0.49 10.29
CA VAL A 85 -18.25 -0.51 10.40
C VAL A 85 -18.01 -1.65 9.41
N PHE A 86 -17.71 -1.34 8.16
CA PHE A 86 -17.35 -2.35 7.15
C PHE A 86 -16.18 -3.22 7.60
N MET A 87 -15.12 -2.62 8.15
CA MET A 87 -13.97 -3.36 8.68
C MET A 87 -14.36 -4.27 9.86
N GLY A 88 -15.27 -3.82 10.74
CA GLY A 88 -15.80 -4.63 11.82
C GLY A 88 -16.58 -5.85 11.32
N VAL A 89 -17.46 -5.64 10.33
CA VAL A 89 -18.22 -6.75 9.69
C VAL A 89 -17.25 -7.72 8.99
N LEU A 90 -16.28 -7.20 8.26
CA LEU A 90 -15.27 -8.00 7.58
C LEU A 90 -14.44 -8.83 8.57
N PHE A 91 -14.07 -8.24 9.71
CA PHE A 91 -13.34 -8.94 10.77
C PHE A 91 -14.14 -10.14 11.30
N VAL A 92 -15.41 -9.90 11.66
CA VAL A 92 -16.30 -10.97 12.16
C VAL A 92 -16.50 -12.05 11.10
N ALA A 93 -16.73 -11.66 9.84
CA ALA A 93 -16.90 -12.61 8.73
C ALA A 93 -15.66 -13.49 8.52
N ASN A 94 -14.46 -12.90 8.63
CA ASN A 94 -13.20 -13.65 8.51
C ASN A 94 -12.97 -14.63 9.68
N LEU A 95 -13.37 -14.25 10.90
CA LEU A 95 -13.28 -15.13 12.07
C LEU A 95 -14.25 -16.32 11.99
N LEU A 96 -15.43 -16.12 11.41
CA LEU A 96 -16.47 -17.14 11.26
C LEU A 96 -16.35 -17.95 9.95
N GLY A 97 -15.39 -17.65 9.12
CA GLY A 97 -15.15 -18.35 7.86
C GLY A 97 -14.64 -19.77 8.07
N VAL A 98 -14.68 -20.58 7.01
CA VAL A 98 -14.24 -21.99 7.02
C VAL A 98 -12.75 -22.11 7.37
N ASP A 99 -11.94 -21.16 6.95
CA ASP A 99 -10.50 -21.09 7.26
C ASP A 99 -10.15 -19.65 7.72
N PRO A 100 -10.27 -19.36 9.02
CA PRO A 100 -10.00 -18.04 9.56
C PRO A 100 -8.56 -17.57 9.32
N ALA A 101 -7.58 -18.47 9.41
CA ALA A 101 -6.18 -18.12 9.19
C ALA A 101 -5.94 -17.64 7.76
N ARG A 102 -6.48 -18.36 6.78
CA ARG A 102 -6.41 -18.00 5.38
C ARG A 102 -7.21 -16.73 5.06
N SER A 103 -8.36 -16.55 5.69
CA SER A 103 -9.16 -15.33 5.52
C SER A 103 -8.46 -14.09 6.07
N MET A 104 -7.75 -14.22 7.19
CA MET A 104 -7.00 -13.12 7.81
C MET A 104 -5.76 -12.72 7.01
N TRP A 105 -4.97 -13.69 6.54
CA TRP A 105 -3.70 -13.45 5.88
C TRP A 105 -3.74 -13.56 4.36
N SER A 106 -4.74 -14.26 3.79
CA SER A 106 -4.81 -14.65 2.39
C SER A 106 -3.66 -15.61 2.01
N ASN A 107 -3.37 -15.70 0.73
CA ASN A 107 -2.16 -16.34 0.24
C ASN A 107 -0.94 -15.49 0.62
N PHE A 108 0.14 -16.13 1.08
CA PHE A 108 1.38 -15.47 1.51
C PHE A 108 1.92 -14.48 0.46
N GLU A 109 1.79 -14.80 -0.82
CA GLU A 109 2.31 -13.96 -1.90
C GLU A 109 1.44 -12.72 -2.17
N ARG A 110 0.10 -12.88 -2.15
CA ARG A 110 -0.82 -11.78 -2.46
C ARG A 110 -1.07 -10.88 -1.25
N MET A 111 -1.08 -11.46 -0.04
CA MET A 111 -1.32 -10.74 1.21
C MET A 111 -2.60 -9.87 1.20
N GLU A 112 -3.64 -10.31 0.48
CA GLU A 112 -4.90 -9.57 0.27
C GLU A 112 -5.96 -9.87 1.35
N GLY A 113 -5.58 -10.53 2.43
CA GLY A 113 -6.48 -10.84 3.55
C GLY A 113 -6.85 -9.61 4.38
N PHE A 114 -7.59 -9.85 5.46
CA PHE A 114 -8.03 -8.80 6.40
C PHE A 114 -6.87 -7.88 6.85
N VAL A 115 -5.68 -8.47 7.07
CA VAL A 115 -4.49 -7.71 7.46
C VAL A 115 -4.11 -6.66 6.41
N GLY A 116 -4.25 -6.96 5.11
CA GLY A 116 -4.06 -5.97 4.05
C GLY A 116 -5.09 -4.84 4.11
N HIS A 117 -6.37 -5.20 4.30
CA HIS A 117 -7.46 -4.22 4.38
C HIS A 117 -7.34 -3.28 5.59
N ILE A 118 -6.87 -3.78 6.75
CA ILE A 118 -6.68 -2.91 7.93
C ILE A 118 -5.55 -1.90 7.71
N HIS A 119 -4.51 -2.23 6.93
CA HIS A 119 -3.48 -1.25 6.56
C HIS A 119 -4.02 -0.17 5.61
N ILE A 120 -4.92 -0.54 4.67
CA ILE A 120 -5.59 0.45 3.82
C ILE A 120 -6.50 1.35 4.66
N PHE A 121 -7.25 0.79 5.61
CA PHE A 121 -8.05 1.57 6.55
C PHE A 121 -7.18 2.51 7.39
N ALA A 122 -6.07 2.02 7.92
CA ALA A 122 -5.11 2.81 8.69
C ALA A 122 -4.52 3.96 7.86
N TYR A 123 -4.18 3.70 6.59
CA TYR A 123 -3.74 4.73 5.65
C TYR A 123 -4.77 5.85 5.50
N LEU A 124 -6.05 5.50 5.25
CA LEU A 124 -7.13 6.49 5.14
C LEU A 124 -7.35 7.23 6.45
N LEU A 125 -7.28 6.55 7.59
CA LEU A 125 -7.42 7.14 8.93
C LEU A 125 -6.34 8.20 9.19
N VAL A 126 -5.08 7.88 8.91
CA VAL A 126 -3.97 8.81 9.08
C VAL A 126 -4.07 9.97 8.10
N LEU A 127 -4.37 9.73 6.82
CA LEU A 127 -4.60 10.77 5.82
C LEU A 127 -5.68 11.76 6.27
N SER A 128 -6.85 11.26 6.69
CA SER A 128 -7.98 12.09 7.10
C SER A 128 -7.69 12.88 8.38
N SER A 129 -6.79 12.39 9.24
CA SER A 129 -6.36 13.07 10.46
C SER A 129 -5.33 14.16 10.19
N MET A 130 -4.44 13.92 9.22
CA MET A 130 -3.35 14.83 8.87
C MET A 130 -3.79 15.94 7.91
N PHE A 131 -4.68 15.61 6.95
CA PHE A 131 -5.13 16.55 5.92
C PHE A 131 -6.37 17.28 6.38
N SER A 132 -6.27 18.59 6.52
CA SER A 132 -7.36 19.44 6.99
C SER A 132 -7.92 20.36 5.91
N THR A 133 -7.20 20.56 4.83
CA THR A 133 -7.59 21.48 3.74
C THR A 133 -7.79 20.76 2.43
N LEU A 134 -8.62 21.29 1.56
CA LEU A 134 -8.78 20.82 0.18
C LEU A 134 -7.44 20.82 -0.56
N LYS A 135 -6.58 21.78 -0.26
CA LYS A 135 -5.25 21.89 -0.87
C LYS A 135 -4.38 20.65 -0.57
N ASP A 136 -4.43 20.13 0.66
CA ASP A 136 -3.67 18.94 1.06
C ASP A 136 -4.11 17.72 0.23
N TRP A 137 -5.43 17.51 0.12
CA TRP A 137 -6.02 16.45 -0.67
C TRP A 137 -5.69 16.56 -2.16
N LEU A 138 -5.83 17.77 -2.73
CA LEU A 138 -5.48 18.00 -4.14
C LEU A 138 -4.00 17.77 -4.40
N THR A 139 -3.12 18.11 -3.45
CA THR A 139 -1.70 17.83 -3.57
C THR A 139 -1.44 16.32 -3.60
N MET A 140 -2.07 15.57 -2.70
CA MET A 140 -1.96 14.11 -2.67
C MET A 140 -2.46 13.47 -3.98
N PHE A 141 -3.63 13.89 -4.49
CA PHE A 141 -4.16 13.40 -5.76
C PHE A 141 -3.25 13.74 -6.93
N ARG A 142 -2.68 14.94 -6.98
CA ARG A 142 -1.71 15.32 -8.03
C ARG A 142 -0.47 14.42 -8.00
N VAL A 143 0.09 14.18 -6.82
CA VAL A 143 1.24 13.28 -6.67
C VAL A 143 0.88 11.87 -7.13
N ALA A 144 -0.27 11.34 -6.72
CA ALA A 144 -0.73 10.03 -7.15
C ALA A 144 -0.94 9.95 -8.67
N ILE A 145 -1.55 10.96 -9.28
CA ILE A 145 -1.75 11.02 -10.74
C ILE A 145 -0.40 11.05 -11.46
N TRP A 146 0.52 11.93 -11.06
CA TRP A 146 1.83 12.02 -11.71
C TRP A 146 2.65 10.75 -11.54
N SER A 147 2.62 10.11 -10.36
CA SER A 147 3.25 8.81 -10.17
C SER A 147 2.72 7.77 -11.16
N ASN A 148 1.40 7.68 -11.33
CA ASN A 148 0.79 6.73 -12.27
C ASN A 148 1.10 7.09 -13.74
N VAL A 149 1.12 8.36 -14.11
CA VAL A 149 1.50 8.81 -15.46
C VAL A 149 2.93 8.40 -15.79
N LEU A 150 3.86 8.55 -14.85
CA LEU A 150 5.25 8.12 -15.03
C LEU A 150 5.37 6.60 -15.19
N VAL A 151 4.64 5.81 -14.40
CA VAL A 151 4.61 4.34 -14.53
C VAL A 151 4.04 3.93 -15.88
N LEU A 152 2.93 4.57 -16.32
CA LEU A 152 2.34 4.31 -17.64
C LEU A 152 3.30 4.67 -18.76
N GLY A 153 3.96 5.83 -18.68
CA GLY A 153 4.97 6.27 -19.64
C GLY A 153 6.12 5.26 -19.76
N TRP A 154 6.61 4.76 -18.61
CA TRP A 154 7.61 3.71 -18.58
C TRP A 154 7.13 2.42 -19.26
N GLY A 155 5.89 1.98 -18.97
CA GLY A 155 5.30 0.81 -19.61
C GLY A 155 5.17 0.95 -21.13
N ILE A 156 4.77 2.14 -21.63
CA ILE A 156 4.72 2.43 -23.06
C ILE A 156 6.13 2.36 -23.69
N LEU A 157 7.14 2.94 -23.03
CA LEU A 157 8.52 2.86 -23.51
C LEU A 157 9.04 1.42 -23.60
N GLN A 158 8.65 0.55 -22.67
CA GLN A 158 9.00 -0.87 -22.72
C GLN A 158 8.37 -1.57 -23.93
N ILE A 159 7.11 -1.27 -24.24
CA ILE A 159 6.39 -1.84 -25.38
C ILE A 159 7.02 -1.36 -26.70
N VAL A 160 7.28 -0.07 -26.82
CA VAL A 160 7.82 0.54 -28.06
C VAL A 160 9.27 0.18 -28.27
N GLY A 161 10.07 0.15 -27.17
CA GLY A 161 11.52 -0.12 -27.24
C GLY A 161 11.90 -1.60 -27.37
N SER A 162 10.96 -2.53 -27.08
CA SER A 162 11.22 -3.97 -27.18
C SER A 162 9.94 -4.73 -27.56
N PRO A 163 9.36 -4.45 -28.74
CA PRO A 163 8.14 -5.12 -29.20
C PRO A 163 8.28 -6.62 -29.26
N ASP A 164 9.43 -7.12 -29.70
CA ASP A 164 9.71 -8.57 -29.77
C ASP A 164 9.73 -9.24 -28.39
N TYR A 165 10.21 -8.53 -27.36
CA TYR A 165 10.23 -9.04 -26.01
C TYR A 165 8.82 -9.16 -25.41
N PHE A 166 7.94 -8.22 -25.73
CA PHE A 166 6.54 -8.26 -25.29
C PHE A 166 5.79 -9.41 -25.98
N PHE A 167 5.88 -9.48 -27.33
CA PHE A 167 5.20 -10.53 -28.09
C PHE A 167 5.76 -11.92 -27.83
N ALA A 168 7.06 -12.10 -27.72
CA ALA A 168 7.68 -13.39 -27.43
C ALA A 168 7.37 -13.91 -26.02
N LYS A 169 7.15 -13.05 -25.04
CA LYS A 169 6.92 -13.43 -23.65
C LYS A 169 5.45 -13.50 -23.26
N VAL A 170 4.58 -12.72 -23.91
CA VAL A 170 3.13 -12.69 -23.60
C VAL A 170 2.33 -13.60 -24.51
N ILE A 171 2.84 -13.92 -25.71
CA ILE A 171 2.17 -14.81 -26.67
C ILE A 171 3.15 -15.92 -27.14
N PRO A 172 3.59 -16.82 -26.26
CA PRO A 172 4.50 -17.89 -26.67
C PRO A 172 3.85 -19.00 -27.53
N THR A 173 2.54 -18.91 -27.83
CA THR A 173 1.77 -20.04 -28.32
C THR A 173 1.22 -19.89 -29.74
N ILE A 174 1.61 -18.87 -30.51
CA ILE A 174 1.07 -18.68 -31.88
C ILE A 174 2.08 -19.04 -32.98
N SER A 175 3.31 -19.44 -32.63
CA SER A 175 4.37 -19.75 -33.60
C SER A 175 4.86 -21.22 -33.57
N SER A 176 4.02 -22.16 -33.13
CA SER A 176 4.31 -23.58 -33.28
C SER A 176 3.29 -24.27 -34.15
#